data_effd3a6e9c395206661a58564747efca
#
_entry.id   effd3a6e9c395206661a58564747efca
#
_cell.length_a   1.000
_cell.length_b   1.000
_cell.length_c   1.000
_cell.angle_alpha   90.00
_cell.angle_beta   90.00
_cell.angle_gamma   90.00
#
_symmetry.space_group_name_H-M   'P 1'
#
loop_
_entity.id
_entity.type
_entity.pdbx_description
1 polymer ?
#
loop_
_entity_poly.entity_id
_entity_poly.type
_entity_poly.pdbx_seq_one_letter_code
_entity_poly.pdbx_strand_id
1 'polypeptide(L)'
;GDLENIALEVFINLGNLNYLKNINGLITKNFCNDKINFVENLDSLSFPAWEDFPLENYWKLGYSHGPLSEKKYISVLSSRGCPYPCNFCVVPKTNERRWRLRSPKNVVDEIEYFVKKFDVKEFHFEDLNPTVNDSRIKELCNLIIEKKINIKWKIVAGTKVESIKSEETLSLLKKSGCNYISISPESGSKELMKKINKPFNYDHALKIVKGMNYNKIFSQACFIIGYP
;
A
#
# COMPACT_ATOMS: atom_id res chain seq x y z
N GLY A 1 5.57 14.03 4.19
CA GLY A 1 6.31 14.02 2.93
C GLY A 1 7.25 12.83 2.83
N ASP A 2 7.92 12.72 1.70
CA ASP A 2 8.90 11.66 1.46
C ASP A 2 10.29 12.15 1.89
N LEU A 3 11.08 11.27 2.47
CA LEU A 3 12.40 11.60 3.01
C LEU A 3 13.52 11.36 1.98
N GLU A 4 13.32 10.48 1.03
CA GLU A 4 14.38 9.98 0.14
C GLU A 4 15.12 11.08 -0.63
N ASN A 5 14.39 12.12 -1.08
CA ASN A 5 14.98 13.23 -1.82
C ASN A 5 15.79 14.19 -0.97
N ILE A 6 15.60 14.20 0.35
CA ILE A 6 16.19 15.20 1.25
C ILE A 6 17.09 14.61 2.34
N ALA A 7 17.05 13.27 2.54
CA ALA A 7 17.78 12.63 3.63
C ALA A 7 19.28 12.93 3.60
N LEU A 8 19.92 12.78 2.44
CA LEU A 8 21.34 13.05 2.27
C LEU A 8 21.66 14.52 2.48
N GLU A 9 20.84 15.42 1.92
CA GLU A 9 20.98 16.87 2.05
C GLU A 9 20.86 17.30 3.52
N VAL A 10 19.87 16.76 4.25
CA VAL A 10 19.72 17.00 5.68
C VAL A 10 20.94 16.51 6.45
N PHE A 11 21.41 15.29 6.15
CA PHE A 11 22.53 14.66 6.85
C PHE A 11 23.84 15.48 6.68
N ILE A 12 24.16 15.93 5.48
CA ILE A 12 25.35 16.71 5.17
C ILE A 12 25.32 18.09 5.88
N ASN A 13 24.12 18.64 6.10
CA ASN A 13 23.93 19.98 6.66
C ASN A 13 23.44 19.99 8.11
N LEU A 14 23.58 18.91 8.88
CA LEU A 14 23.06 18.80 10.26
C LEU A 14 23.50 19.93 11.19
N GLY A 15 24.67 20.52 11.00
CA GLY A 15 25.20 21.68 11.79
C GLY A 15 24.75 23.04 11.27
N ASN A 16 24.11 23.16 10.11
CA ASN A 16 23.77 24.41 9.46
C ASN A 16 22.27 24.72 9.53
N LEU A 17 21.81 25.28 10.63
CA LEU A 17 20.39 25.61 10.84
C LEU A 17 19.83 26.56 9.77
N ASN A 18 20.63 27.49 9.26
CA ASN A 18 20.20 28.45 8.23
C ASN A 18 19.92 27.74 6.89
N TYR A 19 20.71 26.72 6.59
CA TYR A 19 20.46 25.87 5.41
C TYR A 19 19.22 25.00 5.61
N LEU A 20 19.12 24.31 6.75
CA LEU A 20 18.04 23.38 7.07
C LEU A 20 16.65 24.04 7.07
N LYS A 21 16.55 25.31 7.44
CA LYS A 21 15.28 26.08 7.40
C LYS A 21 14.64 26.14 6.01
N ASN A 22 15.42 25.97 4.93
CA ASN A 22 14.95 26.07 3.56
C ASN A 22 14.52 24.70 2.98
N ILE A 23 14.75 23.60 3.72
CA ILE A 23 14.37 22.27 3.26
C ILE A 23 12.87 22.03 3.51
N ASN A 24 12.11 21.82 2.45
CA ASN A 24 10.67 21.55 2.53
C ASN A 24 10.37 20.28 3.34
N GLY A 25 9.37 20.36 4.20
CA GLY A 25 8.91 19.25 5.02
C GLY A 25 9.76 18.96 6.25
N LEU A 26 10.83 19.73 6.49
CA LEU A 26 11.68 19.55 7.66
C LEU A 26 11.11 20.32 8.86
N ILE A 27 10.86 19.59 9.94
CA ILE A 27 10.37 20.14 11.22
C ILE A 27 11.38 19.81 12.30
N THR A 28 11.77 20.81 13.07
CA THR A 28 12.68 20.69 14.22
C THR A 28 12.10 21.44 15.41
N LYS A 29 12.74 21.34 16.58
CA LYS A 29 12.37 22.16 17.75
C LYS A 29 12.53 23.69 17.53
N ASN A 30 13.34 24.10 16.54
CA ASN A 30 13.70 25.51 16.30
C ASN A 30 12.91 26.12 15.14
N PHE A 31 12.37 25.32 14.22
CA PHE A 31 11.59 25.81 13.07
C PHE A 31 10.68 24.72 12.52
N CYS A 32 9.65 25.14 11.79
CA CYS A 32 8.73 24.31 11.08
C CYS A 32 8.65 24.80 9.61
N ASN A 33 8.98 23.91 8.67
CA ASN A 33 8.72 24.14 7.26
C ASN A 33 7.63 23.13 6.84
N ASP A 34 6.40 23.62 6.78
CA ASP A 34 5.19 22.82 6.56
C ASP A 34 4.94 22.43 5.10
N LYS A 35 5.72 22.99 4.17
CA LYS A 35 5.61 22.63 2.76
C LYS A 35 6.05 21.17 2.55
N ILE A 36 5.09 20.32 2.16
CA ILE A 36 5.33 18.89 2.02
C ILE A 36 6.27 18.62 0.82
N ASN A 37 7.25 17.74 1.03
CA ASN A 37 8.11 17.24 -0.02
C ASN A 37 7.60 15.88 -0.52
N PHE A 38 7.49 15.72 -1.84
CA PHE A 38 7.07 14.48 -2.48
C PHE A 38 8.07 14.03 -3.53
N VAL A 39 8.34 12.73 -3.56
CA VAL A 39 8.96 12.06 -4.70
C VAL A 39 7.90 11.87 -5.78
N GLU A 40 8.03 12.58 -6.90
CA GLU A 40 7.02 12.52 -7.97
C GLU A 40 7.10 11.22 -8.76
N ASN A 41 8.30 10.82 -9.17
CA ASN A 41 8.53 9.57 -9.88
C ASN A 41 9.03 8.49 -8.90
N LEU A 42 8.14 7.62 -8.44
CA LEU A 42 8.51 6.56 -7.51
C LEU A 42 9.39 5.48 -8.14
N ASP A 43 9.39 5.33 -9.47
CA ASP A 43 10.25 4.38 -10.17
C ASP A 43 11.72 4.79 -10.17
N SER A 44 12.03 6.07 -9.85
CA SER A 44 13.40 6.54 -9.70
C SER A 44 14.06 6.12 -8.38
N LEU A 45 13.29 5.64 -7.43
CA LEU A 45 13.81 5.15 -6.16
C LEU A 45 14.40 3.75 -6.31
N SER A 46 15.50 3.52 -5.61
CA SER A 46 16.05 2.17 -5.45
C SER A 46 15.07 1.27 -4.70
N PHE A 47 15.17 -0.03 -4.92
CA PHE A 47 14.45 -0.99 -4.08
C PHE A 47 14.94 -0.88 -2.63
N PRO A 48 14.07 -1.15 -1.63
CA PRO A 48 14.48 -1.14 -0.24
C PRO A 48 15.66 -2.10 0.02
N ALA A 49 16.63 -1.64 0.79
CA ALA A 49 17.82 -2.42 1.13
C ALA A 49 17.51 -3.45 2.25
N TRP A 50 16.64 -4.41 1.92
CA TRP A 50 16.23 -5.45 2.87
C TRP A 50 17.39 -6.32 3.35
N GLU A 51 18.50 -6.37 2.62
CA GLU A 51 19.76 -7.01 3.03
C GLU A 51 20.38 -6.43 4.29
N ASP A 52 20.13 -5.16 4.56
CA ASP A 52 20.62 -4.46 5.75
C ASP A 52 19.72 -4.69 6.97
N PHE A 53 18.59 -5.38 6.79
CA PHE A 53 17.66 -5.71 7.86
C PHE A 53 17.80 -7.16 8.33
N PRO A 54 17.60 -7.45 9.62
CA PRO A 54 17.65 -8.81 10.14
C PRO A 54 16.38 -9.61 9.81
N LEU A 55 16.10 -9.84 8.52
CA LEU A 55 14.87 -10.48 8.02
C LEU A 55 14.58 -11.81 8.68
N GLU A 56 15.62 -12.63 8.93
CA GLU A 56 15.46 -13.93 9.60
C GLU A 56 14.85 -13.79 11.00
N ASN A 57 15.14 -12.71 11.73
CA ASN A 57 14.55 -12.45 13.04
C ASN A 57 13.07 -12.09 12.91
N TYR A 58 12.69 -11.27 11.90
CA TYR A 58 11.29 -10.96 11.62
C TYR A 58 10.50 -12.21 11.24
N TRP A 59 11.06 -13.05 10.37
CA TRP A 59 10.39 -14.29 9.95
C TRP A 59 10.24 -15.29 11.11
N LYS A 60 11.22 -15.37 12.03
CA LYS A 60 11.12 -16.21 13.24
C LYS A 60 10.04 -15.73 14.20
N LEU A 61 9.82 -14.42 14.31
CA LEU A 61 8.75 -13.86 15.16
C LEU A 61 7.36 -14.21 14.64
N GLY A 62 7.20 -14.41 13.32
CA GLY A 62 5.92 -14.79 12.71
C GLY A 62 4.85 -13.71 12.78
N TYR A 63 5.22 -12.43 12.99
CA TYR A 63 4.29 -11.31 12.99
C TYR A 63 4.29 -10.59 11.65
N SER A 64 3.09 -10.26 11.17
CA SER A 64 2.88 -9.49 9.96
C SER A 64 1.53 -8.76 10.01
N HIS A 65 1.34 -7.79 9.14
CA HIS A 65 0.08 -7.04 9.04
C HIS A 65 -1.11 -7.93 8.64
N GLY A 66 -0.91 -8.86 7.72
CA GLY A 66 -1.91 -9.85 7.34
C GLY A 66 -1.55 -11.26 7.79
N PRO A 67 -2.47 -12.23 7.67
CA PRO A 67 -2.17 -13.63 8.02
C PRO A 67 -1.07 -14.20 7.13
N LEU A 68 -0.10 -14.90 7.73
CA LEU A 68 0.98 -15.55 6.99
C LEU A 68 0.52 -16.86 6.35
N SER A 69 0.96 -17.11 5.11
CA SER A 69 0.81 -18.37 4.39
C SER A 69 2.16 -19.03 4.12
N GLU A 70 3.25 -18.27 4.23
CA GLU A 70 4.64 -18.71 4.06
C GLU A 70 5.48 -18.23 5.24
N LYS A 71 6.62 -18.89 5.45
CA LYS A 71 7.54 -18.50 6.53
C LYS A 71 8.30 -17.22 6.21
N LYS A 72 8.66 -17.03 4.94
CA LYS A 72 9.39 -15.86 4.45
C LYS A 72 8.44 -14.94 3.71
N TYR A 73 8.38 -13.69 4.12
CA TYR A 73 7.58 -12.66 3.48
C TYR A 73 8.34 -11.32 3.43
N ILE A 74 7.94 -10.46 2.53
CA ILE A 74 8.43 -9.08 2.42
C ILE A 74 7.25 -8.14 2.19
N SER A 75 7.30 -6.97 2.80
CA SER A 75 6.38 -5.87 2.54
C SER A 75 6.79 -5.10 1.29
N VAL A 76 5.81 -4.76 0.46
CA VAL A 76 5.99 -4.00 -0.78
C VAL A 76 5.05 -2.80 -0.79
N LEU A 77 5.52 -1.67 -1.28
CA LEU A 77 4.70 -0.50 -1.59
C LEU A 77 4.68 -0.30 -3.11
N SER A 78 3.52 -0.52 -3.72
CA SER A 78 3.32 -0.30 -5.15
C SER A 78 2.81 1.11 -5.47
N SER A 79 2.32 1.82 -4.45
CA SER A 79 1.86 3.20 -4.52
C SER A 79 1.98 3.91 -3.19
N ARG A 80 1.96 5.25 -3.20
CA ARG A 80 1.95 6.08 -2.00
C ARG A 80 0.78 7.06 -2.02
N GLY A 81 0.17 7.23 -0.84
CA GLY A 81 -0.97 8.12 -0.65
C GLY A 81 -2.31 7.49 -1.00
N CYS A 82 -3.36 8.30 -0.94
CA CYS A 82 -4.74 7.88 -1.17
C CYS A 82 -5.55 9.10 -1.64
N PRO A 83 -6.38 8.99 -2.71
CA PRO A 83 -7.11 10.12 -3.26
C PRO A 83 -8.40 10.46 -2.50
N TYR A 84 -8.82 9.61 -1.58
CA TYR A 84 -10.12 9.73 -0.90
C TYR A 84 -10.07 10.71 0.29
N PRO A 85 -11.13 11.52 0.49
CA PRO A 85 -11.17 12.60 1.47
C PRO A 85 -11.79 12.21 2.82
N CYS A 86 -11.52 11.00 3.33
CA CYS A 86 -12.12 10.50 4.58
C CYS A 86 -11.75 11.41 5.76
N ASN A 87 -12.76 11.91 6.51
CA ASN A 87 -12.57 12.92 7.56
C ASN A 87 -11.79 12.41 8.79
N PHE A 88 -11.84 11.11 9.06
CA PHE A 88 -11.14 10.50 10.19
C PHE A 88 -9.69 10.14 9.88
N CYS A 89 -9.29 10.22 8.61
CA CYS A 89 -7.99 9.78 8.13
C CYS A 89 -7.00 10.96 8.06
N VAL A 90 -5.76 10.73 8.49
CA VAL A 90 -4.68 11.72 8.39
C VAL A 90 -4.15 11.88 6.96
N VAL A 91 -4.32 10.88 6.13
CA VAL A 91 -3.75 10.81 4.77
C VAL A 91 -4.15 11.98 3.86
N PRO A 92 -5.41 12.46 3.83
CA PRO A 92 -5.77 13.66 3.06
C PRO A 92 -4.92 14.90 3.39
N LYS A 93 -4.47 15.05 4.65
CA LYS A 93 -3.62 16.15 5.09
C LYS A 93 -2.14 15.90 4.80
N THR A 94 -1.65 14.69 5.04
CA THR A 94 -0.21 14.37 4.91
C THR A 94 0.23 14.06 3.48
N ASN A 95 -0.70 13.69 2.60
CA ASN A 95 -0.43 13.36 1.20
C ASN A 95 -1.20 14.24 0.20
N GLU A 96 -1.88 15.31 0.66
CA GLU A 96 -2.64 16.25 -0.18
C GLU A 96 -3.60 15.54 -1.13
N ARG A 97 -4.15 14.39 -0.72
CA ARG A 97 -5.00 13.51 -1.53
C ARG A 97 -4.33 13.04 -2.84
N ARG A 98 -3.00 13.10 -2.90
CA ARG A 98 -2.24 12.60 -4.04
C ARG A 98 -2.11 11.08 -3.93
N TRP A 99 -2.30 10.40 -5.05
CA TRP A 99 -2.00 8.99 -5.19
C TRP A 99 -0.92 8.84 -6.25
N ARG A 100 0.28 8.53 -5.81
CA ARG A 100 1.48 8.37 -6.66
C ARG A 100 1.79 6.89 -6.76
N LEU A 101 2.14 6.45 -7.94
CA LEU A 101 2.27 5.02 -8.24
C LEU A 101 3.63 4.70 -8.85
N ARG A 102 4.09 3.51 -8.57
CA ARG A 102 5.16 2.84 -9.31
C ARG A 102 4.54 2.16 -10.53
N SER A 103 5.31 2.04 -11.61
CA SER A 103 4.86 1.25 -12.76
C SER A 103 4.71 -0.24 -12.36
N PRO A 104 3.75 -0.96 -12.98
CA PRO A 104 3.61 -2.40 -12.75
C PRO A 104 4.92 -3.15 -12.99
N LYS A 105 5.69 -2.76 -14.02
CA LYS A 105 6.99 -3.35 -14.32
C LYS A 105 7.97 -3.17 -13.18
N ASN A 106 8.11 -1.95 -12.63
CA ASN A 106 9.03 -1.67 -11.54
C ASN A 106 8.69 -2.48 -10.27
N VAL A 107 7.40 -2.63 -9.94
CA VAL A 107 6.94 -3.46 -8.82
C VAL A 107 7.25 -4.95 -9.04
N VAL A 108 6.99 -5.45 -10.24
CA VAL A 108 7.25 -6.87 -10.56
C VAL A 108 8.74 -7.18 -10.61
N ASP A 109 9.56 -6.25 -11.10
CA ASP A 109 11.03 -6.41 -11.08
C ASP A 109 11.58 -6.48 -9.64
N GLU A 110 11.02 -5.68 -8.69
CA GLU A 110 11.34 -5.78 -7.26
C GLU A 110 10.93 -7.14 -6.68
N ILE A 111 9.72 -7.60 -6.95
CA ILE A 111 9.26 -8.92 -6.51
C ILE A 111 10.19 -10.01 -7.02
N GLU A 112 10.52 -9.99 -8.31
CA GLU A 112 11.42 -10.97 -8.92
C GLU A 112 12.83 -10.94 -8.31
N TYR A 113 13.34 -9.73 -8.02
CA TYR A 113 14.63 -9.56 -7.33
C TYR A 113 14.61 -10.25 -5.96
N PHE A 114 13.58 -10.04 -5.14
CA PHE A 114 13.52 -10.61 -3.80
C PHE A 114 13.21 -12.12 -3.80
N VAL A 115 12.44 -12.61 -4.76
CA VAL A 115 12.27 -14.06 -4.97
C VAL A 115 13.63 -14.71 -5.24
N LYS A 116 14.44 -14.14 -6.13
CA LYS A 116 15.74 -14.69 -6.50
C LYS A 116 16.78 -14.58 -5.38
N LYS A 117 16.80 -13.44 -4.68
CA LYS A 117 17.83 -13.14 -3.67
C LYS A 117 17.58 -13.83 -2.32
N PHE A 118 16.32 -13.87 -1.87
CA PHE A 118 15.97 -14.33 -0.52
C PHE A 118 15.10 -15.59 -0.48
N ASP A 119 14.71 -16.13 -1.63
CA ASP A 119 13.73 -17.23 -1.77
C ASP A 119 12.40 -16.90 -1.05
N VAL A 120 11.97 -15.63 -1.15
CA VAL A 120 10.68 -15.17 -0.61
C VAL A 120 9.55 -15.60 -1.54
N LYS A 121 8.48 -16.13 -0.97
CA LYS A 121 7.30 -16.59 -1.73
C LYS A 121 6.02 -15.88 -1.33
N GLU A 122 6.08 -14.93 -0.39
CA GLU A 122 4.93 -14.15 0.03
C GLU A 122 5.26 -12.65 0.09
N PHE A 123 4.35 -11.83 -0.46
CA PHE A 123 4.49 -10.38 -0.50
C PHE A 123 3.24 -9.71 0.09
N HIS A 124 3.45 -8.77 1.01
CA HIS A 124 2.40 -7.96 1.61
C HIS A 124 2.40 -6.56 1.00
N PHE A 125 1.36 -6.22 0.26
CA PHE A 125 1.17 -4.88 -0.28
C PHE A 125 0.62 -3.98 0.82
N GLU A 126 1.48 -3.11 1.33
CA GLU A 126 1.18 -2.15 2.41
C GLU A 126 0.62 -0.82 1.87
N ASP A 127 0.26 -0.80 0.61
CA ASP A 127 -0.40 0.34 -0.01
C ASP A 127 -1.70 0.70 0.71
N LEU A 128 -1.96 1.99 0.90
CA LEU A 128 -3.24 2.45 1.44
C LEU A 128 -4.43 2.07 0.55
N ASN A 129 -4.22 2.00 -0.77
CA ASN A 129 -5.19 1.46 -1.71
C ASN A 129 -4.52 1.15 -3.07
N PRO A 130 -4.04 -0.07 -3.32
CA PRO A 130 -3.35 -0.43 -4.55
C PRO A 130 -4.27 -0.57 -5.76
N THR A 131 -5.60 -0.68 -5.53
CA THR A 131 -6.61 -0.97 -6.56
C THR A 131 -7.33 0.27 -7.09
N VAL A 132 -6.86 1.49 -6.78
CA VAL A 132 -7.48 2.75 -7.26
C VAL A 132 -7.61 2.78 -8.79
N ASN A 133 -6.60 2.28 -9.50
CA ASN A 133 -6.60 2.18 -10.96
C ASN A 133 -6.71 0.71 -11.38
N ASP A 134 -7.85 0.34 -11.96
CA ASP A 134 -8.18 -1.03 -12.34
C ASP A 134 -7.26 -1.56 -13.47
N SER A 135 -6.94 -0.73 -14.47
CA SER A 135 -6.06 -1.14 -15.57
C SER A 135 -4.64 -1.42 -15.07
N ARG A 136 -4.12 -0.58 -14.16
CA ARG A 136 -2.80 -0.78 -13.56
C ARG A 136 -2.70 -2.07 -12.76
N ILE A 137 -3.71 -2.37 -11.92
CA ILE A 137 -3.67 -3.60 -11.11
C ILE A 137 -3.80 -4.85 -11.99
N LYS A 138 -4.59 -4.78 -13.07
CA LYS A 138 -4.68 -5.86 -14.07
C LYS A 138 -3.35 -6.07 -14.78
N GLU A 139 -2.67 -4.99 -15.20
CA GLU A 139 -1.34 -5.05 -15.81
C GLU A 139 -0.31 -5.70 -14.88
N LEU A 140 -0.28 -5.31 -13.59
CA LEU A 140 0.57 -5.92 -12.59
C LEU A 140 0.32 -7.43 -12.46
N CYS A 141 -0.95 -7.84 -12.39
CA CYS A 141 -1.32 -9.25 -12.35
C CYS A 141 -0.86 -10.01 -13.60
N ASN A 142 -1.07 -9.43 -14.79
CA ASN A 142 -0.67 -10.04 -16.05
C ASN A 142 0.85 -10.23 -16.12
N LEU A 143 1.63 -9.23 -15.72
CA LEU A 143 3.10 -9.35 -15.70
C LEU A 143 3.59 -10.46 -14.75
N ILE A 144 2.98 -10.62 -13.57
CA ILE A 144 3.31 -11.73 -12.66
C ILE A 144 3.01 -13.08 -13.32
N ILE A 145 1.85 -13.19 -14.01
CA ILE A 145 1.40 -14.42 -14.68
C ILE A 145 2.31 -14.74 -15.87
N GLU A 146 2.58 -13.76 -16.75
CA GLU A 146 3.42 -13.90 -17.94
C GLU A 146 4.85 -14.31 -17.60
N LYS A 147 5.43 -13.69 -16.57
CA LYS A 147 6.75 -14.05 -16.04
C LYS A 147 6.76 -15.36 -15.26
N LYS A 148 5.60 -15.98 -15.05
CA LYS A 148 5.43 -17.23 -14.28
C LYS A 148 6.04 -17.14 -12.87
N ILE A 149 5.94 -15.99 -12.22
CA ILE A 149 6.45 -15.80 -10.86
C ILE A 149 5.51 -16.49 -9.88
N ASN A 150 5.97 -17.59 -9.28
CA ASN A 150 5.16 -18.40 -8.35
C ASN A 150 5.24 -17.81 -6.94
N ILE A 151 4.31 -16.93 -6.61
CA ILE A 151 4.21 -16.24 -5.32
C ILE A 151 2.78 -16.25 -4.77
N LYS A 152 2.67 -15.98 -3.49
CA LYS A 152 1.44 -15.52 -2.84
C LYS A 152 1.58 -14.04 -2.52
N TRP A 153 0.54 -13.27 -2.68
CA TRP A 153 0.55 -11.89 -2.27
C TRP A 153 -0.78 -11.43 -1.70
N LYS A 154 -0.74 -10.34 -0.94
CA LYS A 154 -1.85 -9.87 -0.12
C LYS A 154 -2.00 -8.37 -0.18
N ILE A 155 -3.24 -7.89 -0.15
CA ILE A 155 -3.57 -6.49 0.10
C ILE A 155 -3.95 -6.41 1.59
N VAL A 156 -3.03 -5.93 2.41
CA VAL A 156 -3.15 -6.02 3.88
C VAL A 156 -3.69 -4.76 4.53
N ALA A 157 -3.42 -3.58 3.99
CA ALA A 157 -4.07 -2.35 4.44
C ALA A 157 -5.50 -2.28 3.89
N GLY A 158 -6.45 -1.88 4.71
CA GLY A 158 -7.87 -1.91 4.38
C GLY A 158 -8.25 -1.09 3.14
N THR A 159 -8.30 -1.72 1.98
CA THR A 159 -8.61 -1.05 0.70
C THR A 159 -10.09 -0.67 0.60
N LYS A 160 -10.38 0.35 -0.20
CA LYS A 160 -11.76 0.75 -0.51
C LYS A 160 -12.34 -0.23 -1.53
N VAL A 161 -13.39 -0.97 -1.15
CA VAL A 161 -13.94 -2.07 -1.95
C VAL A 161 -14.40 -1.65 -3.33
N GLU A 162 -14.88 -0.40 -3.48
CA GLU A 162 -15.31 0.16 -4.78
C GLU A 162 -14.16 0.40 -5.75
N SER A 163 -12.92 0.32 -5.31
CA SER A 163 -11.75 0.37 -6.20
C SER A 163 -11.52 -0.96 -6.94
N ILE A 164 -12.05 -2.08 -6.43
CA ILE A 164 -12.10 -3.36 -7.14
C ILE A 164 -13.32 -3.37 -8.05
N LYS A 165 -13.12 -3.26 -9.36
CA LYS A 165 -14.20 -2.92 -10.30
C LYS A 165 -15.05 -4.10 -10.75
N SER A 166 -14.47 -5.29 -10.89
CA SER A 166 -15.14 -6.40 -11.55
C SER A 166 -14.70 -7.77 -11.04
N GLU A 167 -15.47 -8.79 -11.41
CA GLU A 167 -15.10 -10.20 -11.20
C GLU A 167 -13.87 -10.61 -12.03
N GLU A 168 -13.70 -10.00 -13.21
CA GLU A 168 -12.49 -10.19 -14.01
C GLU A 168 -11.24 -9.76 -13.23
N THR A 169 -11.29 -8.59 -12.56
CA THR A 169 -10.20 -8.12 -11.70
C THR A 169 -9.92 -9.11 -10.58
N LEU A 170 -10.95 -9.64 -9.92
CA LEU A 170 -10.78 -10.67 -8.87
C LEU A 170 -10.16 -11.96 -9.41
N SER A 171 -10.56 -12.40 -10.61
CA SER A 171 -9.99 -13.58 -11.27
C SER A 171 -8.50 -13.37 -11.58
N LEU A 172 -8.10 -12.20 -12.10
CA LEU A 172 -6.70 -11.88 -12.36
C LEU A 172 -5.88 -11.78 -11.07
N LEU A 173 -6.41 -11.12 -10.04
CA LEU A 173 -5.79 -11.08 -8.71
C LEU A 173 -5.49 -12.50 -8.22
N LYS A 174 -6.48 -13.41 -8.29
CA LYS A 174 -6.30 -14.81 -7.89
C LYS A 174 -5.26 -15.52 -8.72
N LYS A 175 -5.32 -15.41 -10.05
CA LYS A 175 -4.39 -16.08 -10.98
C LYS A 175 -2.95 -15.63 -10.78
N SER A 176 -2.72 -14.37 -10.40
CA SER A 176 -1.40 -13.83 -10.08
C SER A 176 -0.90 -14.19 -8.67
N GLY A 177 -1.67 -14.95 -7.89
CA GLY A 177 -1.29 -15.40 -6.55
C GLY A 177 -1.87 -14.60 -5.39
N CYS A 178 -2.72 -13.60 -5.64
CA CYS A 178 -3.40 -12.89 -4.56
C CYS A 178 -4.33 -13.84 -3.80
N ASN A 179 -4.12 -13.97 -2.49
CA ASN A 179 -4.90 -14.89 -1.66
C ASN A 179 -5.58 -14.22 -0.45
N TYR A 180 -5.36 -12.89 -0.26
CA TYR A 180 -5.95 -12.14 0.84
C TYR A 180 -6.16 -10.68 0.47
N ILE A 181 -7.33 -10.13 0.82
CA ILE A 181 -7.65 -8.72 0.64
C ILE A 181 -8.37 -8.21 1.89
N SER A 182 -7.78 -7.22 2.56
CA SER A 182 -8.44 -6.44 3.60
C SER A 182 -9.27 -5.33 2.97
N ILE A 183 -10.53 -5.19 3.39
CA ILE A 183 -11.44 -4.11 2.98
C ILE A 183 -11.88 -3.29 4.20
N SER A 184 -12.20 -2.02 3.98
CA SER A 184 -12.58 -1.09 5.04
C SER A 184 -13.99 -0.54 4.84
N PRO A 185 -15.06 -1.30 5.17
CA PRO A 185 -16.43 -0.81 5.16
C PRO A 185 -16.73 0.22 6.25
N GLU A 186 -15.94 0.30 7.32
CA GLU A 186 -15.98 1.19 8.47
C GLU A 186 -17.29 1.08 9.28
N SER A 187 -18.46 1.20 8.66
CA SER A 187 -19.75 1.14 9.34
C SER A 187 -20.86 0.60 8.45
N GLY A 188 -21.87 -0.02 9.05
CA GLY A 188 -23.14 -0.37 8.41
C GLY A 188 -24.13 0.80 8.30
N SER A 189 -23.86 1.94 8.94
CA SER A 189 -24.73 3.12 8.91
C SER A 189 -24.43 4.00 7.70
N LYS A 190 -25.40 4.15 6.79
CA LYS A 190 -25.30 5.05 5.64
C LYS A 190 -25.10 6.52 6.06
N GLU A 191 -25.74 6.92 7.16
CA GLU A 191 -25.62 8.26 7.72
C GLU A 191 -24.19 8.52 8.21
N LEU A 192 -23.62 7.60 8.99
CA LEU A 192 -22.25 7.70 9.47
C LEU A 192 -21.25 7.72 8.30
N MET A 193 -21.43 6.85 7.31
CA MET A 193 -20.56 6.82 6.12
C MET A 193 -20.56 8.15 5.35
N LYS A 194 -21.72 8.82 5.29
CA LYS A 194 -21.81 10.18 4.73
C LYS A 194 -21.10 11.21 5.62
N LYS A 195 -21.32 11.15 6.94
CA LYS A 195 -20.69 12.05 7.93
C LYS A 195 -19.16 11.95 7.90
N ILE A 196 -18.60 10.75 7.78
CA ILE A 196 -17.14 10.53 7.70
C ILE A 196 -16.56 10.77 6.30
N ASN A 197 -17.38 11.24 5.37
CA ASN A 197 -16.99 11.50 3.98
C ASN A 197 -16.36 10.29 3.27
N LYS A 198 -16.91 9.10 3.54
CA LYS A 198 -16.52 7.83 2.90
C LYS A 198 -17.78 7.13 2.38
N PRO A 199 -18.42 7.64 1.31
CA PRO A 199 -19.59 6.99 0.73
C PRO A 199 -19.25 5.54 0.34
N PHE A 200 -20.18 4.62 0.61
CA PHE A 200 -19.97 3.19 0.48
C PHE A 200 -21.15 2.55 -0.26
N ASN A 201 -20.84 1.77 -1.28
CA ASN A 201 -21.83 1.02 -2.05
C ASN A 201 -21.92 -0.40 -1.48
N TYR A 202 -22.95 -0.65 -0.65
CA TYR A 202 -23.12 -1.95 0.02
C TYR A 202 -23.41 -3.09 -0.96
N ASP A 203 -24.18 -2.85 -2.02
CA ASP A 203 -24.51 -3.88 -3.02
C ASP A 203 -23.27 -4.29 -3.79
N HIS A 204 -22.47 -3.31 -4.22
CA HIS A 204 -21.17 -3.57 -4.86
C HIS A 204 -20.22 -4.31 -3.91
N ALA A 205 -20.13 -3.87 -2.65
CA ALA A 205 -19.29 -4.53 -1.65
C ALA A 205 -19.68 -5.99 -1.44
N LEU A 206 -20.98 -6.27 -1.33
CA LEU A 206 -21.48 -7.64 -1.20
C LEU A 206 -21.14 -8.49 -2.42
N LYS A 207 -21.28 -7.93 -3.63
CA LYS A 207 -20.88 -8.59 -4.88
C LYS A 207 -19.39 -8.94 -4.88
N ILE A 208 -18.53 -7.99 -4.52
CA ILE A 208 -17.08 -8.19 -4.49
C ILE A 208 -16.69 -9.22 -3.43
N VAL A 209 -17.25 -9.18 -2.23
CA VAL A 209 -16.99 -10.18 -1.17
C VAL A 209 -17.42 -11.59 -1.60
N LYS A 210 -18.58 -11.72 -2.24
CA LYS A 210 -19.01 -13.02 -2.83
C LYS A 210 -18.03 -13.49 -3.92
N GLY A 211 -17.57 -12.56 -4.77
CA GLY A 211 -16.56 -12.83 -5.79
C GLY A 211 -15.21 -13.25 -5.21
N MET A 212 -14.76 -12.62 -4.11
CA MET A 212 -13.56 -13.05 -3.38
C MET A 212 -13.70 -14.48 -2.88
N ASN A 213 -14.83 -14.81 -2.23
CA ASN A 213 -15.09 -16.16 -1.75
C ASN A 213 -15.11 -17.20 -2.88
N TYR A 214 -15.78 -16.90 -4.00
CA TYR A 214 -15.80 -17.75 -5.18
C TYR A 214 -14.39 -18.01 -5.73
N ASN A 215 -13.54 -16.98 -5.79
CA ASN A 215 -12.15 -17.09 -6.22
C ASN A 215 -11.20 -17.61 -5.12
N LYS A 216 -11.69 -18.00 -3.94
CA LYS A 216 -10.87 -18.47 -2.82
C LYS A 216 -9.81 -17.43 -2.42
N ILE A 217 -10.19 -16.15 -2.41
CA ILE A 217 -9.43 -15.05 -1.84
C ILE A 217 -10.01 -14.78 -0.46
N PHE A 218 -9.20 -14.94 0.58
CA PHE A 218 -9.64 -14.66 1.94
C PHE A 218 -9.87 -13.15 2.10
N SER A 219 -10.94 -12.75 2.78
CA SER A 219 -11.28 -11.35 3.01
C SER A 219 -11.39 -11.03 4.49
N GLN A 220 -10.86 -9.88 4.87
CA GLN A 220 -11.06 -9.25 6.18
C GLN A 220 -11.82 -7.96 5.98
N ALA A 221 -12.76 -7.66 6.88
CA ALA A 221 -13.50 -6.40 6.90
C ALA A 221 -13.18 -5.63 8.17
N CYS A 222 -12.74 -4.38 8.02
CA CYS A 222 -12.41 -3.49 9.14
C CYS A 222 -13.59 -2.55 9.43
N PHE A 223 -13.98 -2.48 10.70
CA PHE A 223 -15.04 -1.60 11.20
C PHE A 223 -14.52 -0.68 12.31
N ILE A 224 -14.98 0.56 12.30
CA ILE A 224 -14.69 1.53 13.36
C ILE A 224 -15.83 1.50 14.37
N ILE A 225 -15.49 1.28 15.65
CA ILE A 225 -16.42 1.31 16.77
C ILE A 225 -16.15 2.55 17.61
N GLY A 226 -17.21 3.25 18.05
CA GLY A 226 -17.09 4.43 18.91
C GLY A 226 -16.75 5.73 18.16
N TYR A 227 -17.09 5.83 16.89
CA TYR A 227 -16.99 7.07 16.16
C TYR A 227 -17.99 8.10 16.70
N PRO A 228 -17.58 9.37 17.00
CA PRO A 228 -18.41 10.40 17.61
C PRO A 228 -19.52 10.95 16.70
#